data_5977bcc2b0f5a26531cc73823822d21f
#
_entry.id   5977bcc2b0f5a26531cc73823822d21f
#
_cell.length_a   1.000
_cell.length_b   1.000
_cell.length_c   1.000
_cell.angle_alpha   90.00
_cell.angle_beta   90.00
_cell.angle_gamma   90.00
#
_symmetry.space_group_name_H-M   'P 1'
#
loop_
_entity.id
_entity.type
_entity.pdbx_description
1 polymer ?
#
loop_
_entity_poly.entity_id
_entity_poly.type
_entity_poly.pdbx_seq_one_letter_code
_entity_poly.pdbx_strand_id
1 'polypeptide(L)'
;MFVAIKDDKIIAHNETGDFPCLVYDEIKEIDDVTLVQVEGEFLPDTDEKVIEQQNIEKSNQVRSIRSQYMSDTLARCDRYEKQKAIGLDTTESEDTYRNYLLYLQYLRDVPQSENFPNIEVLTFDEWIETNSSDIVLTEKETENEVI
;
A
#
# COMPACT_ATOMS: atom_id res chain seq x y z
N MET A 1 7.23 -27.33 19.01
CA MET A 1 6.40 -27.47 17.81
C MET A 1 6.86 -28.63 16.95
N PHE A 2 5.93 -29.45 16.50
CA PHE A 2 6.23 -30.58 15.60
C PHE A 2 5.83 -30.23 14.16
N VAL A 3 6.60 -30.67 13.21
CA VAL A 3 6.37 -30.49 11.80
C VAL A 3 6.33 -31.83 11.08
N ALA A 4 5.39 -31.98 10.16
CA ALA A 4 5.35 -33.11 9.24
C ALA A 4 6.07 -32.72 7.94
N ILE A 5 7.01 -33.57 7.52
CA ILE A 5 7.88 -33.32 6.38
C ILE A 5 7.57 -34.34 5.27
N LYS A 6 7.43 -33.86 4.05
CA LYS A 6 7.31 -34.66 2.85
C LYS A 6 8.12 -34.00 1.73
N ASP A 7 8.92 -34.81 1.03
CA ASP A 7 9.80 -34.34 -0.05
C ASP A 7 10.68 -33.15 0.38
N ASP A 8 11.26 -33.23 1.59
CA ASP A 8 12.09 -32.22 2.24
C ASP A 8 11.39 -30.88 2.54
N LYS A 9 10.07 -30.85 2.47
CA LYS A 9 9.26 -29.66 2.74
C LYS A 9 8.34 -29.86 3.94
N ILE A 10 8.18 -28.83 4.75
CA ILE A 10 7.20 -28.83 5.84
C ILE A 10 5.80 -28.64 5.24
N ILE A 11 4.95 -29.64 5.42
CA ILE A 11 3.57 -29.63 4.88
C ILE A 11 2.50 -29.38 5.93
N ALA A 12 2.83 -29.53 7.21
CA ALA A 12 1.93 -29.25 8.33
C ALA A 12 2.73 -29.04 9.63
N HIS A 13 2.11 -28.42 10.61
CA HIS A 13 2.68 -28.25 11.94
C HIS A 13 1.61 -28.26 13.03
N ASN A 14 1.97 -28.70 14.21
CA ASN A 14 1.16 -28.61 15.43
C ASN A 14 2.02 -28.75 16.70
N GLU A 15 1.38 -28.69 17.87
CA GLU A 15 2.07 -28.82 19.16
C GLU A 15 2.14 -30.26 19.68
N THR A 16 1.42 -31.17 19.07
CA THR A 16 1.28 -32.56 19.55
C THR A 16 2.09 -33.58 18.77
N GLY A 17 2.47 -33.29 17.55
CA GLY A 17 3.15 -34.23 16.65
C GLY A 17 2.22 -35.31 16.07
N ASP A 18 0.92 -35.14 16.19
CA ASP A 18 -0.09 -36.10 15.67
C ASP A 18 -0.72 -35.54 14.39
N PHE A 19 -0.52 -36.24 13.27
CA PHE A 19 -0.98 -35.86 11.94
C PHE A 19 -1.77 -37.00 11.29
N PRO A 20 -2.97 -37.34 11.82
CA PRO A 20 -3.66 -38.60 11.47
C PRO A 20 -4.14 -38.72 10.02
N CYS A 21 -4.33 -37.61 9.32
CA CYS A 21 -4.87 -37.58 7.94
C CYS A 21 -3.83 -37.23 6.89
N LEU A 22 -2.54 -37.15 7.26
CA LEU A 22 -1.47 -36.74 6.37
C LEU A 22 -0.59 -37.90 5.94
N VAL A 23 -0.17 -37.87 4.70
CA VAL A 23 0.93 -38.71 4.20
C VAL A 23 2.21 -37.88 4.30
N TYR A 24 3.14 -38.33 5.11
CA TYR A 24 4.41 -37.64 5.36
C TYR A 24 5.56 -38.66 5.42
N ASP A 25 6.80 -38.17 5.26
CA ASP A 25 8.01 -38.98 5.33
C ASP A 25 8.55 -39.04 6.75
N GLU A 26 8.55 -37.94 7.48
CA GLU A 26 9.02 -37.85 8.88
C GLU A 26 8.27 -36.77 9.67
N ILE A 27 8.35 -36.93 11.00
CA ILE A 27 7.92 -35.90 11.97
C ILE A 27 9.19 -35.45 12.69
N LYS A 28 9.33 -34.10 12.79
CA LYS A 28 10.47 -33.49 13.48
C LYS A 28 9.98 -32.45 14.48
N GLU A 29 10.60 -32.43 15.65
CA GLU A 29 10.40 -31.34 16.59
C GLU A 29 11.38 -30.22 16.28
N ILE A 30 10.86 -29.00 16.21
CA ILE A 30 11.64 -27.77 15.96
C ILE A 30 11.35 -26.75 17.04
N ASP A 31 12.24 -25.75 17.18
CA ASP A 31 12.00 -24.61 18.04
C ASP A 31 10.77 -23.82 17.58
N ASP A 32 10.09 -23.15 18.52
CA ASP A 32 8.93 -22.32 18.20
C ASP A 32 9.33 -21.17 17.29
N VAL A 33 8.89 -21.24 16.04
CA VAL A 33 9.06 -20.21 15.03
C VAL A 33 7.72 -19.94 14.36
N THR A 34 7.52 -18.73 13.88
CA THR A 34 6.34 -18.42 13.09
C THR A 34 6.49 -19.01 11.69
N LEU A 35 5.57 -19.89 11.32
CA LEU A 35 5.55 -20.51 10.00
C LEU A 35 4.48 -19.86 9.13
N VAL A 36 4.84 -19.61 7.88
CA VAL A 36 3.97 -19.03 6.83
C VAL A 36 3.86 -20.02 5.68
N GLN A 37 2.66 -20.26 5.21
CA GLN A 37 2.44 -21.13 4.06
C GLN A 37 2.69 -20.41 2.75
N VAL A 38 3.59 -20.95 1.95
CA VAL A 38 3.94 -20.47 0.61
C VAL A 38 3.91 -21.66 -0.35
N GLU A 39 3.01 -21.63 -1.32
CA GLU A 39 2.88 -22.69 -2.34
C GLU A 39 2.75 -24.12 -1.75
N GLY A 40 1.98 -24.26 -0.67
CA GLY A 40 1.77 -25.56 0.01
C GLY A 40 2.87 -25.99 0.94
N GLU A 41 3.92 -25.20 1.12
CA GLU A 41 5.04 -25.43 2.03
C GLU A 41 4.97 -24.42 3.19
N PHE A 42 5.29 -24.87 4.42
CA PHE A 42 5.42 -23.98 5.56
C PHE A 42 6.89 -23.58 5.73
N LEU A 43 7.16 -22.28 5.71
CA LEU A 43 8.49 -21.70 5.85
C LEU A 43 8.53 -20.74 7.04
N PRO A 44 9.69 -20.60 7.72
CA PRO A 44 9.86 -19.54 8.72
C PRO A 44 9.58 -18.15 8.12
N ASP A 45 9.03 -17.25 8.92
CA ASP A 45 8.76 -15.87 8.51
C ASP A 45 10.03 -15.09 8.11
N THR A 46 11.20 -15.57 8.52
CA THR A 46 12.51 -15.03 8.13
C THR A 46 13.03 -15.59 6.80
N ASP A 47 12.36 -16.60 6.21
CA ASP A 47 12.77 -17.17 4.92
C ASP A 47 12.64 -16.16 3.79
N GLU A 48 13.61 -16.14 2.89
CA GLU A 48 13.66 -15.23 1.76
C GLU A 48 12.40 -15.29 0.87
N LYS A 49 11.87 -16.49 0.65
CA LYS A 49 10.63 -16.69 -0.13
C LYS A 49 9.41 -16.06 0.56
N VAL A 50 9.33 -16.14 1.88
CA VAL A 50 8.26 -15.53 2.68
C VAL A 50 8.35 -14.00 2.60
N ILE A 51 9.54 -13.44 2.77
CA ILE A 51 9.79 -11.99 2.69
C ILE A 51 9.44 -11.47 1.29
N GLU A 52 9.85 -12.17 0.25
CA GLU A 52 9.54 -11.81 -1.14
C GLU A 52 8.04 -11.81 -1.41
N GLN A 53 7.32 -12.84 -0.97
CA GLN A 53 5.87 -12.91 -1.13
C GLN A 53 5.15 -11.79 -0.37
N GLN A 54 5.56 -11.51 0.87
CA GLN A 54 5.01 -10.41 1.66
C GLN A 54 5.25 -9.05 0.99
N ASN A 55 6.40 -8.85 0.40
CA ASN A 55 6.72 -7.63 -0.34
C ASN A 55 5.86 -7.49 -1.60
N ILE A 56 5.60 -8.57 -2.32
CA ILE A 56 4.70 -8.58 -3.47
C ILE A 56 3.27 -8.24 -3.04
N GLU A 57 2.77 -8.84 -1.98
CA GLU A 57 1.44 -8.58 -1.43
C GLU A 57 1.28 -7.12 -0.99
N LYS A 58 2.26 -6.58 -0.27
CA LYS A 58 2.28 -5.17 0.13
C LYS A 58 2.31 -4.23 -1.08
N SER A 59 3.13 -4.54 -2.08
CA SER A 59 3.17 -3.78 -3.34
C SER A 59 1.82 -3.73 -4.02
N ASN A 60 1.14 -4.87 -4.09
CA ASN A 60 -0.19 -4.97 -4.70
C ASN A 60 -1.24 -4.19 -3.91
N GLN A 61 -1.19 -4.24 -2.58
CA GLN A 61 -2.08 -3.47 -1.71
C GLN A 61 -1.88 -1.97 -1.89
N VAL A 62 -0.65 -1.51 -1.87
CA VAL A 62 -0.31 -0.08 -2.06
C VAL A 62 -0.78 0.41 -3.43
N ARG A 63 -0.53 -0.37 -4.47
CA ARG A 63 -0.97 -0.03 -5.84
C ARG A 63 -2.49 -0.01 -5.97
N SER A 64 -3.19 -0.92 -5.31
CA SER A 64 -4.66 -0.96 -5.31
C SER A 64 -5.26 0.28 -4.63
N ILE A 65 -4.78 0.63 -3.44
CA ILE A 65 -5.22 1.82 -2.71
C ILE A 65 -4.91 3.08 -3.53
N ARG A 66 -3.72 3.18 -4.07
CA ARG A 66 -3.30 4.29 -4.94
C ARG A 66 -4.24 4.44 -6.15
N SER A 67 -4.55 3.34 -6.81
CA SER A 67 -5.43 3.34 -7.98
C SER A 67 -6.85 3.81 -7.63
N GLN A 68 -7.36 3.41 -6.48
CA GLN A 68 -8.65 3.86 -5.99
C GLN A 68 -8.65 5.37 -5.72
N TYR A 69 -7.65 5.88 -5.03
CA TYR A 69 -7.52 7.30 -4.73
C TYR A 69 -7.32 8.13 -6.01
N MET A 70 -6.56 7.63 -6.97
CA MET A 70 -6.42 8.25 -8.29
C MET A 70 -7.74 8.34 -9.02
N SER A 71 -8.50 7.26 -9.07
CA SER A 71 -9.81 7.22 -9.72
C SER A 71 -10.79 8.23 -9.12
N ASP A 72 -10.87 8.29 -7.79
CA ASP A 72 -11.73 9.23 -7.08
C ASP A 72 -11.33 10.69 -7.36
N THR A 73 -10.03 10.97 -7.34
CA THR A 73 -9.50 12.33 -7.60
C THR A 73 -9.68 12.74 -9.03
N LEU A 74 -9.46 11.86 -10.00
CA LEU A 74 -9.68 12.10 -11.41
C LEU A 74 -11.15 12.41 -11.71
N ALA A 75 -12.09 11.72 -11.06
CA ALA A 75 -13.51 11.99 -11.19
C ALA A 75 -13.88 13.43 -10.75
N ARG A 76 -13.26 13.90 -9.66
CA ARG A 76 -13.45 15.28 -9.19
C ARG A 76 -12.85 16.32 -10.13
N CYS A 77 -11.66 16.05 -10.65
CA CYS A 77 -11.02 16.90 -11.66
C CYS A 77 -11.86 16.97 -12.93
N ASP A 78 -12.36 15.84 -13.40
CA ASP A 78 -13.21 15.76 -14.60
C ASP A 78 -14.51 16.58 -14.43
N ARG A 79 -15.15 16.47 -13.27
CA ARG A 79 -16.33 17.29 -12.96
C ARG A 79 -16.02 18.77 -13.00
N TYR A 80 -14.93 19.21 -12.38
CA TYR A 80 -14.50 20.60 -12.40
C TYR A 80 -14.29 21.11 -13.83
N GLU A 81 -13.54 20.38 -14.63
CA GLU A 81 -13.21 20.74 -16.01
C GLU A 81 -14.47 20.85 -16.88
N LYS A 82 -15.41 19.92 -16.72
CA LYS A 82 -16.68 19.92 -17.47
C LYS A 82 -17.60 21.05 -17.05
N GLN A 83 -17.74 21.33 -15.76
CA GLN A 83 -18.53 22.44 -15.24
C GLN A 83 -17.98 23.76 -15.78
N LYS A 84 -16.67 23.94 -15.74
CA LYS A 84 -16.02 25.14 -16.26
C LYS A 84 -16.18 25.29 -17.77
N ALA A 85 -16.08 24.20 -18.52
CA ALA A 85 -16.20 24.20 -19.98
C ALA A 85 -17.59 24.65 -20.47
N ILE A 86 -18.65 24.35 -19.73
CA ILE A 86 -20.04 24.74 -20.07
C ILE A 86 -20.52 26.00 -19.35
N GLY A 87 -19.62 26.67 -18.63
CA GLY A 87 -19.92 27.95 -17.97
C GLY A 87 -20.76 27.83 -16.69
N LEU A 88 -20.84 26.69 -16.07
CA LEU A 88 -21.47 26.52 -14.78
C LEU A 88 -20.51 26.89 -13.63
N ASP A 89 -21.09 27.28 -12.49
CA ASP A 89 -20.33 27.41 -11.26
C ASP A 89 -19.76 26.04 -10.88
N THR A 90 -18.45 25.99 -10.60
CA THR A 90 -17.78 24.76 -10.23
C THR A 90 -18.08 24.37 -8.78
N THR A 91 -18.27 23.08 -8.52
CA THR A 91 -18.44 22.55 -7.16
C THR A 91 -17.21 22.82 -6.30
N GLU A 92 -16.02 22.67 -6.91
CA GLU A 92 -14.73 22.91 -6.26
C GLU A 92 -14.16 24.27 -6.71
N SER A 93 -13.34 24.88 -5.84
CA SER A 93 -12.59 26.09 -6.19
C SER A 93 -11.42 25.76 -7.14
N GLU A 94 -10.90 26.77 -7.81
CA GLU A 94 -9.69 26.62 -8.63
C GLU A 94 -8.48 26.14 -7.80
N ASP A 95 -8.33 26.66 -6.58
CA ASP A 95 -7.26 26.24 -5.67
C ASP A 95 -7.40 24.77 -5.27
N THR A 96 -8.61 24.31 -4.98
CA THR A 96 -8.89 22.90 -4.68
C THR A 96 -8.60 22.01 -5.88
N TYR A 97 -8.98 22.42 -7.08
CA TYR A 97 -8.68 21.71 -8.31
C TYR A 97 -7.15 21.58 -8.52
N ARG A 98 -6.42 22.65 -8.31
CA ARG A 98 -4.96 22.65 -8.38
C ARG A 98 -4.36 21.66 -7.37
N ASN A 99 -4.89 21.62 -6.15
CA ASN A 99 -4.45 20.69 -5.13
C ASN A 99 -4.75 19.25 -5.52
N TYR A 100 -5.86 18.96 -6.19
CA TYR A 100 -6.12 17.63 -6.74
C TYR A 100 -5.06 17.21 -7.78
N LEU A 101 -4.65 18.12 -8.65
CA LEU A 101 -3.60 17.84 -9.64
C LEU A 101 -2.26 17.55 -8.99
N LEU A 102 -1.90 18.30 -7.96
CA LEU A 102 -0.69 18.07 -7.17
C LEU A 102 -0.74 16.72 -6.43
N TYR A 103 -1.90 16.40 -5.86
CA TYR A 103 -2.12 15.11 -5.21
C TYR A 103 -2.03 13.94 -6.17
N LEU A 104 -2.54 14.07 -7.39
CA LEU A 104 -2.38 13.06 -8.44
C LEU A 104 -0.90 12.81 -8.75
N GLN A 105 -0.09 13.86 -8.78
CA GLN A 105 1.35 13.71 -8.97
C GLN A 105 2.00 12.96 -7.81
N TYR A 106 1.62 13.28 -6.57
CA TYR A 106 2.03 12.51 -5.40
C TYR A 106 1.70 11.02 -5.53
N LEU A 107 0.46 10.70 -5.95
CA LEU A 107 0.03 9.30 -6.13
C LEU A 107 0.83 8.59 -7.23
N ARG A 108 1.20 9.28 -8.31
CA ARG A 108 2.05 8.73 -9.37
C ARG A 108 3.45 8.40 -8.87
N ASP A 109 3.97 9.19 -7.95
CA ASP A 109 5.32 9.05 -7.43
C ASP A 109 5.45 7.99 -6.32
N VAL A 110 4.33 7.56 -5.72
CA VAL A 110 4.32 6.56 -4.63
C VAL A 110 5.11 5.29 -4.96
N PRO A 111 4.94 4.63 -6.13
CA PRO A 111 5.70 3.41 -6.43
C PRO A 111 7.19 3.65 -6.67
N GLN A 112 7.60 4.90 -6.86
CA GLN A 112 9.00 5.29 -7.08
C GLN A 112 9.68 5.73 -5.79
N SER A 113 8.96 5.76 -4.68
CA SER A 113 9.49 6.10 -3.36
C SER A 113 10.49 5.05 -2.89
N GLU A 114 11.56 5.49 -2.22
CA GLU A 114 12.58 4.60 -1.64
C GLU A 114 11.99 3.62 -0.62
N ASN A 115 10.92 4.01 0.08
CA ASN A 115 10.26 3.19 1.09
C ASN A 115 9.25 2.20 0.52
N PHE A 116 8.93 2.29 -0.78
CA PHE A 116 8.00 1.37 -1.41
C PHE A 116 8.51 -0.08 -1.34
N PRO A 117 7.71 -1.09 -0.96
CA PRO A 117 6.27 -1.08 -0.68
C PRO A 117 5.88 -0.79 0.78
N ASN A 118 6.82 -0.44 1.64
CA ASN A 118 6.59 -0.14 3.06
C ASN A 118 6.23 1.33 3.27
N ILE A 119 5.20 1.78 2.57
CA ILE A 119 4.70 3.15 2.59
C ILE A 119 3.19 3.13 2.75
N GLU A 120 2.67 4.05 3.54
CA GLU A 120 1.25 4.30 3.65
C GLU A 120 0.85 5.37 2.63
N VAL A 121 -0.16 5.08 1.81
CA VAL A 121 -0.70 6.04 0.84
C VAL A 121 -1.64 6.98 1.58
N LEU A 122 -1.28 8.26 1.62
CA LEU A 122 -2.09 9.28 2.27
C LEU A 122 -3.37 9.55 1.47
N THR A 123 -4.50 9.73 2.16
CA THR A 123 -5.71 10.28 1.56
C THR A 123 -5.47 11.73 1.15
N PHE A 124 -6.37 12.30 0.34
CA PHE A 124 -6.26 13.72 -0.05
C PHE A 124 -6.21 14.64 1.16
N ASP A 125 -7.09 14.43 2.13
CA ASP A 125 -7.16 15.27 3.34
C ASP A 125 -5.90 15.16 4.19
N GLU A 126 -5.38 13.95 4.39
CA GLU A 126 -4.12 13.71 5.09
C GLU A 126 -2.92 14.34 4.37
N TRP A 127 -2.90 14.25 3.05
CA TRP A 127 -1.85 14.83 2.23
C TRP A 127 -1.87 16.37 2.27
N ILE A 128 -3.04 16.98 2.20
CA ILE A 128 -3.23 18.43 2.35
C ILE A 128 -2.72 18.88 3.72
N GLU A 129 -3.11 18.18 4.78
CA GLU A 129 -2.69 18.49 6.15
C GLU A 129 -1.17 18.43 6.31
N THR A 130 -0.53 17.40 5.74
CA THR A 130 0.93 17.22 5.77
C THR A 130 1.67 18.32 5.01
N ASN A 131 1.11 18.81 3.89
CA ASN A 131 1.72 19.81 3.02
C ASN A 131 1.20 21.23 3.25
N SER A 132 0.31 21.44 4.21
CA SER A 132 -0.31 22.74 4.48
C SER A 132 0.70 23.85 4.83
N SER A 133 1.82 23.51 5.47
CA SER A 133 2.90 24.47 5.77
C SER A 133 3.57 25.01 4.51
N ASP A 134 3.75 24.19 3.49
CA ASP A 134 4.36 24.60 2.22
C ASP A 134 3.40 25.46 1.39
N ILE A 135 2.11 25.17 1.43
CA ILE A 135 1.06 25.94 0.77
C ILE A 135 0.95 27.33 1.41
N VAL A 136 0.98 27.42 2.73
CA VAL A 136 0.95 28.70 3.48
C VAL A 136 2.18 29.54 3.20
N LEU A 137 3.36 28.95 3.05
CA LEU A 137 4.58 29.67 2.70
C LEU A 137 4.51 30.28 1.30
N THR A 138 3.92 29.59 0.35
CA THR A 138 3.74 30.08 -1.02
C THR A 138 2.77 31.27 -1.06
N GLU A 139 1.69 31.24 -0.29
CA GLU A 139 0.74 32.35 -0.18
C GLU A 139 1.39 33.58 0.48
N LYS A 140 2.23 33.41 1.51
CA LYS A 140 2.96 34.49 2.15
C LYS A 140 4.00 35.13 1.24
N GLU A 141 4.68 34.38 0.41
CA GLU A 141 5.62 34.89 -0.57
C GLU A 141 4.91 35.75 -1.62
N THR A 142 3.71 35.34 -2.04
CA THR A 142 2.88 36.09 -3.00
C THR A 142 2.35 37.40 -2.40
N GLU A 143 1.96 37.41 -1.13
CA GLU A 143 1.55 38.64 -0.41
C GLU A 143 2.69 39.62 -0.22
N ASN A 144 3.92 39.15 -0.01
CA ASN A 144 5.11 40.00 0.13
C ASN A 144 5.59 40.62 -1.19
N GLU A 145 5.27 40.02 -2.33
CA GLU A 145 5.57 40.56 -3.66
C GLU A 145 4.63 41.69 -4.09
N VAL A 146 3.48 41.86 -3.46
CA VAL A 146 2.46 42.88 -3.76
C VAL A 146 2.69 44.20 -3.02
N ILE A 147 3.65 44.22 -2.11
CA ILE A 147 4.06 45.42 -1.36
C ILE A 147 5.31 46.03 -2.03
#